data_a1f5a52178c07403c50e21b31974c2e4
#
_entry.id   a1f5a52178c07403c50e21b31974c2e4
#
_cell.length_a   1.000
_cell.length_b   1.000
_cell.length_c   1.000
_cell.angle_alpha   90.00
_cell.angle_beta   90.00
_cell.angle_gamma   90.00
#
_symmetry.space_group_name_H-M   'P 1'
#
loop_
_entity.id
_entity.type
_entity.pdbx_description
1 polymer ?
#
loop_
_entity_poly.entity_id
_entity_poly.type
_entity_poly.pdbx_seq_one_letter_code
_entity_poly.pdbx_strand_id
1 'polypeptide(L)'
;MINSIALSLLSLTPSASTANGLLTAHFENVLGTSLDLKIIASSEAAASTAESKVLAEINRLNEILSSMSSSEFKSWSETLGESIEISSELREVLQHFDEWNLKTDGALNSASEHIAKIWATEIPSEEARENAVKEVNQPHWSLDENGATRLTETELKLHSFTKSYVMEKAATEAMKEEGVAGVVVNIGGDFVVKGDWTEKIGVSDPRNDAENAEVLGYIQVNNQAVATSGDYRRGSDIDGVHYSHIMDPRTAEPASEVISATVAHKDAVTAGALATAFNVLGVAASIDLAAQYPDASYLIVDKEGTEFISENWPVTSTEKSAISLVNVKEKSWTAGQTLDITFELARFEGRARRPFVAVWIEDEKHKPVKRIAVWYNKPRWLPDLRSWFAAKREVEFDAASVTGATRGAGQYTLVWDGKNDAGEYVPLGKYTVFIEAAREHGTYQLIKQEMKFDGKAKSQTLAGGEEMTAASLVYKAK
;
A
#
# COMPACT_ATOMS: atom_id res chain seq x y z
N MET A 1 31.30 19.24 1.21
CA MET A 1 31.08 19.19 -0.26
C MET A 1 29.61 18.88 -0.45
N ILE A 2 28.86 19.91 -0.82
CA ILE A 2 27.40 19.88 -0.95
C ILE A 2 27.11 19.19 -2.29
N ASN A 3 26.60 17.96 -2.24
CA ASN A 3 26.06 17.32 -3.44
C ASN A 3 24.64 17.81 -3.66
N SER A 4 24.53 18.83 -4.52
CA SER A 4 23.26 19.18 -5.16
C SER A 4 22.75 17.97 -5.93
N ILE A 5 21.69 17.32 -5.43
CA ILE A 5 20.92 16.38 -6.21
C ILE A 5 20.07 17.24 -7.17
N ALA A 6 20.63 17.45 -8.36
CA ALA A 6 19.85 18.00 -9.45
C ALA A 6 18.69 17.02 -9.73
N LEU A 7 17.46 17.43 -9.44
CA LEU A 7 16.27 16.79 -9.96
C LEU A 7 16.37 16.86 -11.48
N SER A 8 16.78 15.78 -12.14
CA SER A 8 16.66 15.67 -13.57
C SER A 8 15.15 15.64 -13.86
N LEU A 9 14.63 16.72 -14.40
CA LEU A 9 13.39 16.74 -15.17
C LEU A 9 13.51 15.66 -16.25
N LEU A 10 13.11 14.44 -15.92
CA LEU A 10 12.89 13.39 -16.91
C LEU A 10 11.75 13.89 -17.79
N SER A 11 12.05 14.15 -19.06
CA SER A 11 11.06 14.37 -20.08
C SER A 11 10.13 13.15 -20.08
N LEU A 12 8.98 13.32 -19.43
CA LEU A 12 7.89 12.37 -19.40
C LEU A 12 7.28 12.32 -20.80
N THR A 13 7.74 11.42 -21.64
CA THR A 13 6.95 11.04 -22.80
C THR A 13 5.85 10.12 -22.29
N PRO A 14 4.57 10.46 -22.46
CA PRO A 14 3.47 9.64 -21.98
C PRO A 14 3.49 8.30 -22.71
N SER A 15 3.56 7.23 -21.97
CA SER A 15 3.35 5.87 -22.48
C SER A 15 2.14 5.29 -21.79
N ALA A 16 0.99 5.85 -22.10
CA ALA A 16 -0.30 5.37 -21.64
C ALA A 16 -0.91 4.45 -22.70
N SER A 17 -1.43 3.32 -22.26
CA SER A 17 -2.37 2.53 -23.03
C SER A 17 -3.76 3.12 -22.80
N THR A 18 -4.28 3.86 -23.75
CA THR A 18 -5.64 4.40 -23.71
C THR A 18 -6.59 3.42 -24.38
N ALA A 19 -7.17 2.52 -23.61
CA ALA A 19 -8.41 1.89 -23.99
C ALA A 19 -9.55 2.76 -23.44
N ASN A 20 -10.34 3.38 -24.32
CA ASN A 20 -11.54 4.16 -24.00
C ASN A 20 -11.34 5.36 -23.02
N GLY A 21 -10.28 6.16 -23.18
CA GLY A 21 -10.07 7.36 -22.37
C GLY A 21 -9.55 7.10 -20.94
N LEU A 22 -9.13 5.88 -20.62
CA LEU A 22 -8.51 5.51 -19.35
C LEU A 22 -6.99 5.50 -19.47
N LEU A 23 -6.32 6.34 -18.67
CA LEU A 23 -4.88 6.28 -18.44
C LEU A 23 -4.63 5.52 -17.13
N THR A 24 -3.69 4.56 -17.16
CA THR A 24 -3.17 3.90 -15.95
C THR A 24 -1.65 4.08 -15.89
N ALA A 25 -1.14 4.58 -14.77
CA ALA A 25 0.28 4.82 -14.56
C ALA A 25 0.74 4.34 -13.18
N HIS A 26 1.99 3.89 -13.09
CA HIS A 26 2.62 3.39 -11.85
C HIS A 26 3.91 4.17 -11.60
N PHE A 27 4.10 4.63 -10.36
CA PHE A 27 5.27 5.38 -9.94
C PHE A 27 5.86 4.80 -8.67
N GLU A 28 7.19 4.84 -8.57
CA GLU A 28 7.95 4.36 -7.41
C GLU A 28 8.41 5.52 -6.54
N ASN A 29 8.64 5.23 -5.26
CA ASN A 29 9.20 6.17 -4.28
C ASN A 29 8.36 7.45 -4.12
N VAL A 30 7.05 7.32 -4.21
CA VAL A 30 6.11 8.40 -3.93
C VAL A 30 5.72 8.32 -2.46
N LEU A 31 6.04 9.33 -1.67
CA LEU A 31 5.84 9.35 -0.20
C LEU A 31 6.34 8.07 0.51
N GLY A 32 7.48 7.53 0.04
CA GLY A 32 8.11 6.34 0.61
C GLY A 32 7.52 4.99 0.15
N THR A 33 6.53 5.00 -0.73
CA THR A 33 5.88 3.79 -1.27
C THR A 33 5.65 3.90 -2.78
N SER A 34 4.67 3.19 -3.35
CA SER A 34 4.26 3.29 -4.75
C SER A 34 3.01 4.15 -4.91
N LEU A 35 2.86 4.76 -6.08
CA LEU A 35 1.63 5.41 -6.55
C LEU A 35 1.10 4.64 -7.76
N ASP A 36 -0.15 4.21 -7.70
CA ASP A 36 -0.93 3.77 -8.86
C ASP A 36 -1.99 4.84 -9.16
N LEU A 37 -2.02 5.27 -10.40
CA LEU A 37 -2.88 6.36 -10.85
C LEU A 37 -3.77 5.89 -11.99
N LYS A 38 -5.08 6.16 -11.89
CA LYS A 38 -6.03 5.97 -13.00
C LYS A 38 -6.70 7.31 -13.28
N ILE A 39 -6.77 7.71 -14.55
CA ILE A 39 -7.41 8.95 -14.99
C ILE A 39 -8.33 8.63 -16.15
N ILE A 40 -9.58 9.05 -16.05
CA ILE A 40 -10.58 8.96 -17.10
C ILE A 40 -10.70 10.36 -17.72
N ALA A 41 -10.34 10.48 -18.99
CA ALA A 41 -10.37 11.76 -19.67
C ALA A 41 -10.88 11.63 -21.12
N SER A 42 -11.35 12.74 -21.67
CA SER A 42 -11.85 12.83 -23.05
C SER A 42 -10.76 12.72 -24.11
N SER A 43 -9.49 12.89 -23.71
CA SER A 43 -8.33 12.77 -24.61
C SER A 43 -7.07 12.35 -23.84
N GLU A 44 -6.11 11.75 -24.54
CA GLU A 44 -4.78 11.42 -24.01
C GLU A 44 -4.02 12.66 -23.50
N ALA A 45 -4.17 13.78 -24.19
CA ALA A 45 -3.54 15.04 -23.78
C ALA A 45 -4.08 15.53 -22.43
N ALA A 46 -5.40 15.50 -22.21
CA ALA A 46 -6.02 15.86 -20.94
C ALA A 46 -5.59 14.88 -19.82
N ALA A 47 -5.55 13.57 -20.10
CA ALA A 47 -5.09 12.57 -19.14
C ALA A 47 -3.63 12.79 -18.74
N SER A 48 -2.73 13.05 -19.69
CA SER A 48 -1.30 13.32 -19.42
C SER A 48 -1.09 14.65 -18.67
N THR A 49 -1.89 15.68 -18.95
CA THR A 49 -1.85 16.93 -18.20
C THR A 49 -2.30 16.71 -16.76
N ALA A 50 -3.37 15.97 -16.54
CA ALA A 50 -3.87 15.63 -15.20
C ALA A 50 -2.86 14.80 -14.41
N GLU A 51 -2.23 13.79 -15.03
CA GLU A 51 -1.12 13.02 -14.44
C GLU A 51 0.00 13.97 -13.96
N SER A 52 0.42 14.88 -14.81
CA SER A 52 1.47 15.85 -14.47
C SER A 52 1.07 16.74 -13.29
N LYS A 53 -0.20 17.16 -13.21
CA LYS A 53 -0.74 17.94 -12.08
C LYS A 53 -0.74 17.14 -10.78
N VAL A 54 -1.14 15.85 -10.82
CA VAL A 54 -1.07 14.96 -9.64
C VAL A 54 0.35 14.87 -9.12
N LEU A 55 1.31 14.59 -9.99
CA LEU A 55 2.72 14.44 -9.59
C LEU A 55 3.32 15.74 -9.08
N ALA A 56 3.01 16.87 -9.72
CA ALA A 56 3.47 18.19 -9.30
C ALA A 56 2.95 18.54 -7.90
N GLU A 57 1.66 18.30 -7.64
CA GLU A 57 1.06 18.59 -6.34
C GLU A 57 1.59 17.69 -5.22
N ILE A 58 1.75 16.39 -5.49
CA ILE A 58 2.38 15.46 -4.53
C ILE A 58 3.81 15.93 -4.19
N ASN A 59 4.61 16.30 -5.19
CA ASN A 59 5.97 16.79 -4.96
C ASN A 59 5.98 18.09 -4.17
N ARG A 60 5.13 19.05 -4.52
CA ARG A 60 4.99 20.34 -3.82
C ARG A 60 4.65 20.13 -2.33
N LEU A 61 3.67 19.29 -2.04
CA LEU A 61 3.26 18.99 -0.67
C LEU A 61 4.30 18.16 0.10
N ASN A 62 5.04 17.31 -0.59
CA ASN A 62 6.16 16.59 0.03
C ASN A 62 7.31 17.54 0.44
N GLU A 63 7.58 18.59 -0.31
CA GLU A 63 8.53 19.65 0.05
C GLU A 63 8.07 20.45 1.28
N ILE A 64 6.77 20.53 1.52
CA ILE A 64 6.19 21.20 2.70
C ILE A 64 6.16 20.26 3.91
N LEU A 65 5.59 19.05 3.77
CA LEU A 65 5.11 18.23 4.89
C LEU A 65 6.01 17.05 5.28
N SER A 66 7.03 16.74 4.47
CA SER A 66 7.89 15.58 4.76
C SER A 66 8.85 15.84 5.92
N SER A 67 9.37 14.75 6.49
CA SER A 67 10.45 14.81 7.50
C SER A 67 11.86 14.89 6.87
N MET A 68 11.97 15.17 5.58
CA MET A 68 13.25 15.31 4.89
C MET A 68 13.92 16.64 5.23
N SER A 69 15.25 16.67 5.23
CA SER A 69 16.05 17.82 5.66
C SER A 69 15.83 19.12 4.88
N SER A 70 15.22 19.05 3.71
CA SER A 70 14.93 20.21 2.85
C SER A 70 13.45 20.66 2.90
N SER A 71 12.62 20.03 3.73
CA SER A 71 11.19 20.39 3.80
C SER A 71 10.96 21.59 4.73
N GLU A 72 9.84 22.27 4.50
CA GLU A 72 9.40 23.37 5.36
C GLU A 72 9.12 22.87 6.78
N PHE A 73 8.36 21.77 6.92
CA PHE A 73 8.08 21.14 8.22
C PHE A 73 9.37 20.85 9.00
N LYS A 74 10.38 20.27 8.35
CA LYS A 74 11.65 19.94 9.01
C LYS A 74 12.37 21.19 9.48
N SER A 75 12.47 22.23 8.63
CA SER A 75 13.09 23.49 8.95
C SER A 75 12.39 24.19 10.11
N TRP A 76 11.05 24.25 10.07
CA TRP A 76 10.25 24.77 11.17
C TRP A 76 10.42 23.97 12.46
N SER A 77 10.39 22.65 12.38
CA SER A 77 10.47 21.76 13.56
C SER A 77 11.81 21.85 14.31
N GLU A 78 12.87 22.34 13.66
CA GLU A 78 14.20 22.55 14.25
C GLU A 78 14.38 23.95 14.85
N THR A 79 13.43 24.88 14.67
CA THR A 79 13.49 26.24 15.19
C THR A 79 12.62 26.36 16.43
N LEU A 80 13.23 26.27 17.61
CA LEU A 80 12.53 26.29 18.88
C LEU A 80 12.29 27.73 19.38
N GLY A 81 11.08 28.00 19.86
CA GLY A 81 10.74 29.24 20.60
C GLY A 81 10.54 30.49 19.72
N GLU A 82 10.70 30.40 18.43
CA GLU A 82 10.46 31.51 17.50
C GLU A 82 9.18 31.27 16.70
N SER A 83 8.36 32.33 16.53
CA SER A 83 7.23 32.29 15.60
C SER A 83 7.74 32.47 14.18
N ILE A 84 7.51 31.47 13.32
CA ILE A 84 7.93 31.46 11.92
C ILE A 84 6.69 31.46 11.06
N GLU A 85 6.68 32.30 10.01
CA GLU A 85 5.67 32.23 8.95
C GLU A 85 5.76 30.87 8.26
N ILE A 86 4.64 30.17 8.18
CA ILE A 86 4.51 28.86 7.55
C ILE A 86 3.45 28.89 6.46
N SER A 87 3.57 27.95 5.50
CA SER A 87 2.57 27.77 4.44
C SER A 87 1.18 27.47 5.01
N SER A 88 0.15 27.78 4.23
CA SER A 88 -1.24 27.45 4.57
C SER A 88 -1.43 25.94 4.76
N GLU A 89 -0.73 25.13 3.98
CA GLU A 89 -0.81 23.67 4.03
C GLU A 89 -0.19 23.09 5.30
N LEU A 90 0.98 23.57 5.71
CA LEU A 90 1.58 23.16 6.99
C LEU A 90 0.68 23.57 8.15
N ARG A 91 0.14 24.78 8.12
CA ARG A 91 -0.80 25.27 9.12
C ARG A 91 -2.05 24.40 9.20
N GLU A 92 -2.67 24.07 8.05
CA GLU A 92 -3.86 23.22 7.96
C GLU A 92 -3.59 21.84 8.56
N VAL A 93 -2.44 21.23 8.25
CA VAL A 93 -2.07 19.91 8.80
C VAL A 93 -1.81 19.97 10.31
N LEU A 94 -1.13 21.02 10.82
CA LEU A 94 -0.94 21.18 12.27
C LEU A 94 -2.28 21.36 13.01
N GLN A 95 -3.21 22.14 12.45
CA GLN A 95 -4.58 22.29 12.98
C GLN A 95 -5.33 20.95 13.00
N HIS A 96 -5.22 20.16 11.94
CA HIS A 96 -5.81 18.82 11.92
C HIS A 96 -5.22 17.92 13.02
N PHE A 97 -3.91 18.00 13.30
CA PHE A 97 -3.33 17.25 14.41
C PHE A 97 -3.89 17.68 15.75
N ASP A 98 -4.05 19.00 16.00
CA ASP A 98 -4.68 19.52 17.23
C ASP A 98 -6.12 19.00 17.37
N GLU A 99 -6.91 19.10 16.32
CA GLU A 99 -8.29 18.62 16.29
C GLU A 99 -8.41 17.11 16.54
N TRP A 100 -7.62 16.30 15.82
CA TRP A 100 -7.68 14.85 15.94
C TRP A 100 -7.08 14.35 17.25
N ASN A 101 -6.08 15.01 17.81
CA ASN A 101 -5.60 14.72 19.15
C ASN A 101 -6.73 14.88 20.19
N LEU A 102 -7.46 15.99 20.12
CA LEU A 102 -8.62 16.23 20.99
C LEU A 102 -9.74 15.22 20.76
N LYS A 103 -10.14 14.96 19.51
CA LYS A 103 -11.23 14.05 19.14
C LYS A 103 -10.97 12.59 19.53
N THR A 104 -9.71 12.19 19.65
CA THR A 104 -9.29 10.82 19.97
C THR A 104 -8.74 10.66 21.38
N ASP A 105 -8.94 11.67 22.24
CA ASP A 105 -8.41 11.69 23.62
C ASP A 105 -6.91 11.35 23.68
N GLY A 106 -6.12 11.99 22.78
CA GLY A 106 -4.67 11.82 22.70
C GLY A 106 -4.18 10.60 21.92
N ALA A 107 -5.06 9.69 21.45
CA ALA A 107 -4.64 8.49 20.72
C ALA A 107 -3.97 8.82 19.38
N LEU A 108 -4.39 9.90 18.71
CA LEU A 108 -3.74 10.45 17.53
C LEU A 108 -2.79 11.58 17.93
N ASN A 109 -1.47 11.34 17.84
CA ASN A 109 -0.46 12.27 18.34
C ASN A 109 0.73 12.32 17.36
N SER A 110 1.16 13.53 17.01
CA SER A 110 2.31 13.76 16.13
C SER A 110 3.67 13.37 16.74
N ALA A 111 3.75 13.18 18.06
CA ALA A 111 4.94 12.79 18.78
C ALA A 111 5.02 11.28 19.09
N SER A 112 4.08 10.46 18.63
CA SER A 112 4.04 9.00 18.89
C SER A 112 5.31 8.26 18.44
N GLU A 113 6.02 8.74 17.43
CA GLU A 113 7.31 8.19 16.99
C GLU A 113 8.39 8.26 18.10
N HIS A 114 8.30 9.23 19.02
CA HIS A 114 9.18 9.31 20.17
C HIS A 114 9.04 8.08 21.06
N ILE A 115 7.81 7.57 21.22
CA ILE A 115 7.54 6.33 21.97
C ILE A 115 8.11 5.12 21.21
N ALA A 116 7.93 5.04 19.89
CA ALA A 116 8.45 3.94 19.09
C ALA A 116 9.98 3.78 19.25
N LYS A 117 10.71 4.87 19.46
CA LYS A 117 12.16 4.83 19.67
C LYS A 117 12.57 4.17 20.98
N ILE A 118 11.83 4.35 22.07
CA ILE A 118 12.16 3.69 23.34
C ILE A 118 11.87 2.19 23.32
N TRP A 119 11.04 1.72 22.34
CA TRP A 119 10.73 0.32 22.09
C TRP A 119 11.61 -0.31 21.00
N ALA A 120 12.57 0.42 20.43
CA ALA A 120 13.31 -0.05 19.26
C ALA A 120 14.19 -1.28 19.50
N THR A 121 14.74 -1.43 20.72
CA THR A 121 15.75 -2.47 21.03
C THR A 121 15.45 -3.27 22.30
N GLU A 122 14.66 -2.74 23.23
CA GLU A 122 14.35 -3.39 24.49
C GLU A 122 12.99 -2.93 25.02
N ILE A 123 12.40 -3.71 25.93
CA ILE A 123 11.18 -3.32 26.63
C ILE A 123 11.53 -2.21 27.62
N PRO A 124 10.98 -0.98 27.46
CA PRO A 124 11.32 0.13 28.33
C PRO A 124 10.80 -0.07 29.76
N SER A 125 11.52 0.51 30.75
CA SER A 125 11.06 0.52 32.12
C SER A 125 9.76 1.32 32.29
N GLU A 126 9.04 1.08 33.39
CA GLU A 126 7.82 1.83 33.71
C GLU A 126 8.09 3.34 33.80
N GLU A 127 9.20 3.74 34.45
CA GLU A 127 9.62 5.14 34.55
C GLU A 127 9.89 5.76 33.16
N ALA A 128 10.52 5.01 32.23
CA ALA A 128 10.78 5.48 30.88
C ALA A 128 9.46 5.69 30.10
N ARG A 129 8.49 4.79 30.25
CA ARG A 129 7.16 4.92 29.64
C ARG A 129 6.38 6.11 30.21
N GLU A 130 6.34 6.27 31.53
CA GLU A 130 5.70 7.43 32.19
C GLU A 130 6.29 8.77 31.74
N ASN A 131 7.62 8.84 31.57
CA ASN A 131 8.28 10.03 31.09
C ASN A 131 7.93 10.28 29.61
N ALA A 132 7.94 9.27 28.79
CA ALA A 132 7.54 9.38 27.39
C ALA A 132 6.08 9.87 27.25
N VAL A 133 5.13 9.34 28.06
CA VAL A 133 3.75 9.83 28.11
C VAL A 133 3.70 11.34 28.43
N LYS A 134 4.47 11.80 29.39
CA LYS A 134 4.52 13.24 29.74
C LYS A 134 5.09 14.08 28.60
N GLU A 135 6.14 13.58 27.94
CA GLU A 135 6.81 14.28 26.85
C GLU A 135 5.94 14.39 25.58
N VAL A 136 5.20 13.34 25.22
CA VAL A 136 4.39 13.34 23.99
C VAL A 136 3.04 14.04 24.13
N ASN A 137 2.53 14.20 25.38
CA ASN A 137 1.22 14.81 25.62
C ASN A 137 1.28 16.29 26.03
N GLN A 138 2.45 16.93 26.00
CA GLN A 138 2.55 18.37 26.16
C GLN A 138 2.26 19.11 24.84
N PRO A 139 1.88 20.40 24.88
CA PRO A 139 1.75 21.19 23.66
C PRO A 139 3.10 21.31 22.94
N HIS A 140 3.15 20.89 21.67
CA HIS A 140 4.37 20.90 20.88
C HIS A 140 4.52 22.14 20.03
N TRP A 141 3.44 22.86 19.78
CA TRP A 141 3.41 24.12 19.01
C TRP A 141 2.29 25.02 19.49
N SER A 142 2.37 26.26 19.08
CA SER A 142 1.25 27.21 19.09
C SER A 142 1.13 27.85 17.71
N LEU A 143 -0.11 28.13 17.30
CA LEU A 143 -0.43 28.81 16.06
C LEU A 143 -0.98 30.21 16.38
N ASP A 144 -0.49 31.25 15.72
CA ASP A 144 -0.97 32.61 15.81
C ASP A 144 -1.25 33.19 14.40
N GLU A 145 -1.65 34.42 14.29
CA GLU A 145 -1.97 35.07 12.99
C GLU A 145 -0.74 35.15 12.07
N ASN A 146 0.46 35.22 12.64
CA ASN A 146 1.70 35.47 11.93
C ASN A 146 2.48 34.17 11.59
N GLY A 147 2.24 33.07 12.32
CA GLY A 147 3.04 31.88 12.09
C GLY A 147 2.73 30.72 13.04
N ALA A 148 3.73 29.88 13.22
CA ALA A 148 3.75 28.76 14.13
C ALA A 148 5.02 28.79 14.97
N THR A 149 4.87 28.59 16.28
CA THR A 149 5.99 28.50 17.23
C THR A 149 6.16 27.08 17.69
N ARG A 150 7.34 26.51 17.54
CA ARG A 150 7.74 25.21 18.09
C ARG A 150 8.06 25.38 19.58
N LEU A 151 7.40 24.58 20.46
CA LEU A 151 7.48 24.73 21.91
C LEU A 151 8.37 23.69 22.61
N THR A 152 8.61 22.54 21.99
CA THR A 152 9.33 21.42 22.59
C THR A 152 10.36 20.83 21.63
N GLU A 153 11.35 20.12 22.16
CA GLU A 153 12.35 19.39 21.37
C GLU A 153 11.91 17.96 20.98
N THR A 154 10.76 17.48 21.54
CA THR A 154 10.23 16.15 21.25
C THR A 154 10.03 15.96 19.75
N GLU A 155 10.58 14.89 19.17
CA GLU A 155 10.47 14.64 17.72
C GLU A 155 9.02 14.51 17.27
N LEU A 156 8.69 15.18 16.18
CA LEU A 156 7.38 15.15 15.56
C LEU A 156 7.42 14.45 14.21
N LYS A 157 6.35 13.74 13.90
CA LYS A 157 6.08 13.15 12.60
C LYS A 157 4.63 13.37 12.19
N LEU A 158 4.44 13.86 11.00
CA LEU A 158 3.10 14.13 10.46
C LEU A 158 2.57 12.94 9.62
N HIS A 159 2.65 11.69 10.13
CA HIS A 159 2.40 10.52 9.28
C HIS A 159 0.96 10.03 9.29
N SER A 160 0.20 10.20 10.38
CA SER A 160 -1.09 9.52 10.60
C SER A 160 -2.08 9.64 9.44
N PHE A 161 -2.36 10.87 8.99
CA PHE A 161 -3.32 11.14 7.91
C PHE A 161 -2.76 12.05 6.80
N THR A 162 -1.51 12.51 6.92
CA THR A 162 -0.92 13.45 5.94
C THR A 162 -0.84 12.85 4.54
N LYS A 163 -0.63 11.54 4.43
CA LYS A 163 -0.70 10.85 3.12
C LYS A 163 -2.07 11.03 2.47
N SER A 164 -3.15 10.83 3.23
CA SER A 164 -4.52 11.02 2.75
C SER A 164 -4.80 12.48 2.36
N TYR A 165 -4.29 13.45 3.13
CA TYR A 165 -4.34 14.86 2.81
C TYR A 165 -3.66 15.18 1.47
N VAL A 166 -2.44 14.68 1.26
CA VAL A 166 -1.70 14.87 0.00
C VAL A 166 -2.45 14.26 -1.19
N MET A 167 -2.99 13.05 -1.02
CA MET A 167 -3.75 12.37 -2.06
C MET A 167 -5.03 13.13 -2.44
N GLU A 168 -5.74 13.67 -1.46
CA GLU A 168 -6.94 14.48 -1.65
C GLU A 168 -6.65 15.74 -2.46
N LYS A 169 -5.59 16.49 -2.10
CA LYS A 169 -5.16 17.70 -2.83
C LYS A 169 -4.74 17.34 -4.25
N ALA A 170 -3.94 16.29 -4.44
CA ALA A 170 -3.48 15.84 -5.76
C ALA A 170 -4.64 15.38 -6.67
N ALA A 171 -5.58 14.60 -6.14
CA ALA A 171 -6.78 14.22 -6.89
C ALA A 171 -7.62 15.43 -7.28
N THR A 172 -7.72 16.42 -6.39
CA THR A 172 -8.44 17.68 -6.64
C THR A 172 -7.78 18.49 -7.76
N GLU A 173 -6.44 18.55 -7.80
CA GLU A 173 -5.71 19.23 -8.89
C GLU A 173 -5.93 18.55 -10.25
N ALA A 174 -5.96 17.21 -10.30
CA ALA A 174 -6.28 16.48 -11.52
C ALA A 174 -7.69 16.82 -12.06
N MET A 175 -8.68 16.90 -11.16
CA MET A 175 -10.07 17.20 -11.52
C MET A 175 -10.29 18.62 -12.05
N LYS A 176 -9.32 19.53 -11.88
CA LYS A 176 -9.37 20.89 -12.48
C LYS A 176 -9.00 20.89 -13.97
N GLU A 177 -8.49 19.80 -14.51
CA GLU A 177 -8.17 19.72 -15.94
C GLU A 177 -9.43 19.50 -16.76
N GLU A 178 -9.59 20.32 -17.80
CA GLU A 178 -10.74 20.19 -18.70
C GLU A 178 -10.71 18.86 -19.44
N GLY A 179 -11.83 18.16 -19.44
CA GLY A 179 -11.96 16.85 -20.07
C GLY A 179 -11.61 15.68 -19.16
N VAL A 180 -11.21 15.89 -17.90
CA VAL A 180 -11.07 14.84 -16.91
C VAL A 180 -12.44 14.56 -16.27
N ALA A 181 -12.90 13.31 -16.39
CA ALA A 181 -14.16 12.84 -15.82
C ALA A 181 -13.97 12.18 -14.44
N GLY A 182 -12.84 11.55 -14.20
CA GLY A 182 -12.58 10.88 -12.92
C GLY A 182 -11.10 10.58 -12.71
N VAL A 183 -10.72 10.43 -11.45
CA VAL A 183 -9.36 10.09 -11.03
C VAL A 183 -9.38 9.14 -9.84
N VAL A 184 -8.45 8.17 -9.84
CA VAL A 184 -8.12 7.32 -8.70
C VAL A 184 -6.65 7.51 -8.38
N VAL A 185 -6.36 7.94 -7.17
CA VAL A 185 -5.00 8.03 -6.60
C VAL A 185 -4.87 6.94 -5.56
N ASN A 186 -3.98 5.96 -5.78
CA ASN A 186 -3.65 4.91 -4.81
C ASN A 186 -2.18 5.07 -4.39
N ILE A 187 -1.94 5.38 -3.13
CA ILE A 187 -0.58 5.46 -2.56
C ILE A 187 -0.43 4.46 -1.43
N GLY A 188 0.31 3.37 -1.70
CA GLY A 188 0.62 2.35 -0.70
C GLY A 188 -0.61 1.65 -0.11
N GLY A 189 -1.67 1.49 -0.91
CA GLY A 189 -2.91 0.81 -0.51
C GLY A 189 -4.01 1.73 0.05
N ASP A 190 -3.75 3.03 0.22
CA ASP A 190 -4.81 4.00 0.45
C ASP A 190 -5.29 4.58 -0.88
N PHE A 191 -6.59 4.88 -0.97
CA PHE A 191 -7.24 5.32 -2.20
C PHE A 191 -7.95 6.66 -1.99
N VAL A 192 -7.90 7.50 -3.02
CA VAL A 192 -8.82 8.64 -3.20
C VAL A 192 -9.45 8.51 -4.58
N VAL A 193 -10.77 8.47 -4.63
CA VAL A 193 -11.57 8.37 -5.87
C VAL A 193 -12.39 9.63 -6.02
N LYS A 194 -12.26 10.33 -7.15
CA LYS A 194 -13.03 11.55 -7.46
C LYS A 194 -13.61 11.50 -8.86
N GLY A 195 -14.75 12.19 -9.03
CA GLY A 195 -15.42 12.36 -10.31
C GLY A 195 -16.40 11.22 -10.62
N ASP A 196 -16.69 11.06 -11.92
CA ASP A 196 -17.65 10.08 -12.44
C ASP A 196 -16.95 8.72 -12.64
N TRP A 197 -16.51 8.13 -11.53
CA TRP A 197 -15.86 6.82 -11.50
C TRP A 197 -16.19 6.07 -10.22
N THR A 198 -16.43 4.77 -10.36
CA THR A 198 -16.57 3.85 -9.22
C THR A 198 -15.41 2.86 -9.26
N GLU A 199 -14.57 2.88 -8.23
CA GLU A 199 -13.45 1.95 -8.10
C GLU A 199 -13.84 0.76 -7.24
N LYS A 200 -13.45 -0.45 -7.69
CA LYS A 200 -13.56 -1.69 -6.93
C LYS A 200 -12.24 -1.94 -6.19
N ILE A 201 -12.27 -1.84 -4.87
CA ILE A 201 -11.09 -1.99 -4.02
C ILE A 201 -11.18 -3.29 -3.24
N GLY A 202 -10.11 -4.10 -3.29
CA GLY A 202 -9.94 -5.27 -2.44
C GLY A 202 -9.37 -4.88 -1.08
N VAL A 203 -9.99 -5.33 0.01
CA VAL A 203 -9.49 -5.14 1.37
C VAL A 203 -8.62 -6.33 1.75
N SER A 204 -7.33 -6.09 1.96
CA SER A 204 -6.35 -7.15 2.25
C SER A 204 -6.67 -7.86 3.57
N ASP A 205 -6.43 -9.18 3.61
CA ASP A 205 -6.49 -9.94 4.85
C ASP A 205 -5.18 -9.74 5.65
N PRO A 206 -5.20 -9.09 6.83
CA PRO A 206 -4.00 -8.83 7.61
C PRO A 206 -3.33 -10.11 8.15
N ARG A 207 -4.02 -11.26 8.09
CA ARG A 207 -3.52 -12.56 8.54
C ARG A 207 -2.67 -13.27 7.48
N ASN A 208 -2.58 -12.69 6.26
CA ASN A 208 -1.86 -13.30 5.15
C ASN A 208 -0.90 -12.29 4.49
N ASP A 209 0.40 -12.55 4.61
CA ASP A 209 1.47 -11.68 4.13
C ASP A 209 1.75 -11.78 2.62
N ALA A 210 1.08 -12.69 1.90
CA ALA A 210 1.31 -12.85 0.46
C ALA A 210 0.91 -11.59 -0.30
N GLU A 211 1.74 -11.16 -1.25
CA GLU A 211 1.52 -9.95 -2.06
C GLU A 211 0.23 -10.00 -2.90
N ASN A 212 -0.28 -11.20 -3.16
CA ASN A 212 -1.54 -11.46 -3.85
C ASN A 212 -2.49 -12.32 -3.01
N ALA A 213 -2.46 -12.17 -1.67
CA ALA A 213 -3.38 -12.86 -0.77
C ALA A 213 -4.85 -12.63 -1.19
N GLU A 214 -5.71 -13.61 -0.85
CA GLU A 214 -7.15 -13.39 -0.97
C GLU A 214 -7.54 -12.20 -0.09
N VAL A 215 -8.39 -11.33 -0.64
CA VAL A 215 -8.92 -10.19 0.10
C VAL A 215 -10.08 -10.63 1.01
N LEU A 216 -10.29 -9.96 2.13
CA LEU A 216 -11.46 -10.15 3.00
C LEU A 216 -12.76 -9.89 2.25
N GLY A 217 -12.72 -8.98 1.29
CA GLY A 217 -13.85 -8.63 0.44
C GLY A 217 -13.52 -7.50 -0.49
N TYR A 218 -14.48 -7.16 -1.34
CA TYR A 218 -14.39 -6.00 -2.22
C TYR A 218 -15.40 -4.95 -1.82
N ILE A 219 -14.99 -3.69 -1.88
CA ILE A 219 -15.85 -2.53 -1.74
C ILE A 219 -15.91 -1.74 -3.03
N GLN A 220 -17.02 -1.03 -3.25
CA GLN A 220 -17.17 -0.08 -4.35
C GLN A 220 -17.19 1.33 -3.77
N VAL A 221 -16.31 2.18 -4.24
CA VAL A 221 -16.17 3.56 -3.79
C VAL A 221 -16.30 4.54 -4.93
N ASN A 222 -17.02 5.61 -4.68
CA ASN A 222 -17.22 6.72 -5.61
C ASN A 222 -17.17 8.03 -4.81
N ASN A 223 -16.36 8.98 -5.23
CA ASN A 223 -16.17 10.25 -4.53
C ASN A 223 -15.88 10.09 -3.03
N GLN A 224 -15.02 9.13 -2.71
CA GLN A 224 -14.60 8.80 -1.34
C GLN A 224 -13.11 8.48 -1.30
N ALA A 225 -12.55 8.54 -0.09
CA ALA A 225 -11.24 8.00 0.24
C ALA A 225 -11.39 6.69 1.03
N VAL A 226 -10.41 5.80 0.88
CA VAL A 226 -10.25 4.59 1.68
C VAL A 226 -8.84 4.59 2.24
N ALA A 227 -8.71 4.49 3.55
CA ALA A 227 -7.44 4.38 4.23
C ALA A 227 -7.38 3.12 5.08
N THR A 228 -6.23 2.46 5.09
CA THR A 228 -6.00 1.28 5.92
C THR A 228 -4.78 1.51 6.80
N SER A 229 -4.95 1.34 8.10
CA SER A 229 -3.88 1.28 9.09
C SER A 229 -3.74 -0.15 9.61
N GLY A 230 -2.50 -0.64 9.71
CA GLY A 230 -2.26 -1.99 10.20
C GLY A 230 -0.84 -2.16 10.74
N ASP A 231 -0.70 -3.03 11.71
CA ASP A 231 0.55 -3.29 12.45
C ASP A 231 1.32 -4.53 11.97
N TYR A 232 0.68 -5.37 11.16
CA TYR A 232 1.16 -6.72 10.81
C TYR A 232 2.43 -6.76 9.93
N ARG A 233 2.86 -5.62 9.35
CA ARG A 233 4.05 -5.55 8.47
C ARG A 233 5.22 -4.73 9.02
N ARG A 234 5.02 -4.00 10.12
CA ARG A 234 6.03 -3.10 10.68
C ARG A 234 6.04 -3.19 12.20
N GLY A 235 7.23 -3.17 12.79
CA GLY A 235 7.38 -3.22 14.24
C GLY A 235 8.81 -3.57 14.63
N SER A 236 9.01 -3.90 15.90
CA SER A 236 10.27 -4.36 16.47
C SER A 236 10.10 -5.75 17.06
N ASP A 237 11.07 -6.64 16.82
CA ASP A 237 11.10 -7.96 17.43
C ASP A 237 12.05 -7.92 18.64
N ILE A 238 11.49 -8.08 19.84
CA ILE A 238 12.23 -8.07 21.11
C ILE A 238 12.01 -9.41 21.80
N ASP A 239 13.08 -10.13 22.08
CA ASP A 239 13.05 -11.48 22.72
C ASP A 239 12.10 -12.47 22.03
N GLY A 240 11.96 -12.38 20.69
CA GLY A 240 11.11 -13.23 19.89
C GLY A 240 9.62 -12.89 19.92
N VAL A 241 9.26 -11.75 20.48
CA VAL A 241 7.90 -11.19 20.48
C VAL A 241 7.87 -9.98 19.54
N HIS A 242 6.90 -9.97 18.63
CA HIS A 242 6.67 -8.83 17.73
C HIS A 242 5.87 -7.73 18.45
N TYR A 243 6.38 -6.51 18.40
CA TYR A 243 5.72 -5.31 18.92
C TYR A 243 5.39 -4.36 17.78
N SER A 244 4.15 -3.91 17.72
CA SER A 244 3.65 -2.99 16.70
C SER A 244 4.46 -1.68 16.67
N HIS A 245 4.63 -1.10 15.48
CA HIS A 245 5.17 0.26 15.35
C HIS A 245 4.12 1.33 15.69
N ILE A 246 2.85 0.97 15.82
CA ILE A 246 1.77 1.86 16.21
C ILE A 246 1.76 1.91 17.74
N MET A 247 2.02 3.10 18.29
CA MET A 247 2.12 3.31 19.73
C MET A 247 0.90 4.04 20.27
N ASP A 248 0.47 3.70 21.48
CA ASP A 248 -0.54 4.46 22.20
C ASP A 248 0.15 5.59 23.00
N PRO A 249 -0.03 6.86 22.63
CA PRO A 249 0.60 7.99 23.31
C PRO A 249 0.10 8.19 24.76
N ARG A 250 -0.99 7.55 25.13
CA ARG A 250 -1.60 7.67 26.46
C ARG A 250 -0.96 6.73 27.47
N THR A 251 -0.37 5.63 27.00
CA THR A 251 0.24 4.60 27.84
C THR A 251 1.73 4.37 27.57
N ALA A 252 2.23 4.89 26.45
CA ALA A 252 3.53 4.57 25.85
C ALA A 252 3.75 3.08 25.61
N GLU A 253 2.69 2.35 25.26
CA GLU A 253 2.72 0.93 24.91
C GLU A 253 2.38 0.73 23.43
N PRO A 254 2.88 -0.36 22.80
CA PRO A 254 2.47 -0.74 21.46
C PRO A 254 0.98 -1.10 21.43
N ALA A 255 0.27 -0.62 20.40
CA ALA A 255 -1.09 -1.05 20.14
C ALA A 255 -1.12 -2.56 19.83
N SER A 256 -2.05 -3.29 20.41
CA SER A 256 -2.03 -4.78 20.37
C SER A 256 -3.39 -5.45 20.17
N GLU A 257 -4.49 -4.69 20.17
CA GLU A 257 -5.85 -5.26 20.05
C GLU A 257 -6.31 -5.35 18.60
N VAL A 258 -6.05 -4.32 17.80
CA VAL A 258 -6.47 -4.22 16.41
C VAL A 258 -5.26 -4.42 15.49
N ILE A 259 -5.32 -5.41 14.61
CA ILE A 259 -4.26 -5.69 13.64
C ILE A 259 -4.46 -4.95 12.32
N SER A 260 -5.70 -4.57 11.98
CA SER A 260 -6.00 -3.77 10.79
C SER A 260 -7.31 -3.02 10.97
N ALA A 261 -7.32 -1.77 10.51
CA ALA A 261 -8.53 -0.96 10.41
C ALA A 261 -8.59 -0.28 9.04
N THR A 262 -9.64 -0.56 8.27
CA THR A 262 -9.92 0.09 6.99
C THR A 262 -11.12 0.98 7.14
N VAL A 263 -11.01 2.24 6.72
CA VAL A 263 -12.08 3.24 6.80
C VAL A 263 -12.32 3.85 5.42
N ALA A 264 -13.58 3.94 5.01
CA ALA A 264 -14.00 4.70 3.84
C ALA A 264 -14.83 5.92 4.28
N HIS A 265 -14.49 7.10 3.74
CA HIS A 265 -15.15 8.37 4.03
C HIS A 265 -15.00 9.35 2.87
N LYS A 266 -15.93 10.31 2.72
CA LYS A 266 -15.85 11.35 1.69
C LYS A 266 -14.67 12.32 1.86
N ASP A 267 -14.25 12.56 3.09
CA ASP A 267 -13.07 13.35 3.44
C ASP A 267 -11.90 12.43 3.74
N ALA A 268 -10.80 12.61 3.02
CA ALA A 268 -9.64 11.73 3.08
C ALA A 268 -8.86 11.85 4.40
N VAL A 269 -8.80 13.04 4.98
CA VAL A 269 -8.15 13.25 6.28
C VAL A 269 -8.91 12.47 7.37
N THR A 270 -10.24 12.55 7.37
CA THR A 270 -11.10 11.78 8.28
C THR A 270 -10.89 10.27 8.10
N ALA A 271 -10.84 9.76 6.86
CA ALA A 271 -10.58 8.34 6.62
C ALA A 271 -9.23 7.90 7.20
N GLY A 272 -8.15 8.63 6.92
CA GLY A 272 -6.81 8.33 7.42
C GLY A 272 -6.68 8.44 8.94
N ALA A 273 -7.28 9.46 9.51
CA ALA A 273 -7.27 9.70 10.96
C ALA A 273 -8.04 8.62 11.72
N LEU A 274 -9.25 8.27 11.28
CA LEU A 274 -10.04 7.19 11.89
C LEU A 274 -9.33 5.84 11.75
N ALA A 275 -8.78 5.51 10.58
CA ALA A 275 -8.06 4.25 10.38
C ALA A 275 -6.88 4.13 11.36
N THR A 276 -6.10 5.19 11.55
CA THR A 276 -4.98 5.19 12.51
C THR A 276 -5.48 5.15 13.95
N ALA A 277 -6.49 5.97 14.29
CA ALA A 277 -7.05 6.01 15.64
C ALA A 277 -7.62 4.67 16.08
N PHE A 278 -8.29 3.93 15.20
CA PHE A 278 -8.88 2.62 15.50
C PHE A 278 -7.84 1.58 15.89
N ASN A 279 -6.67 1.61 15.27
CA ASN A 279 -5.57 0.74 15.69
C ASN A 279 -5.09 1.05 17.12
N VAL A 280 -5.07 2.32 17.52
CA VAL A 280 -4.58 2.74 18.84
C VAL A 280 -5.64 2.52 19.93
N LEU A 281 -6.90 2.84 19.62
CA LEU A 281 -8.00 2.85 20.59
C LEU A 281 -8.48 1.46 21.00
N GLY A 282 -8.27 0.43 20.15
CA GLY A 282 -8.92 -0.86 20.28
C GLY A 282 -10.36 -0.84 19.78
N VAL A 283 -11.02 -2.01 19.75
CA VAL A 283 -12.31 -2.20 19.07
C VAL A 283 -13.44 -1.37 19.69
N ALA A 284 -13.63 -1.45 21.01
CA ALA A 284 -14.78 -0.81 21.69
C ALA A 284 -14.76 0.71 21.54
N ALA A 285 -13.63 1.35 21.86
CA ALA A 285 -13.48 2.80 21.75
C ALA A 285 -13.48 3.28 20.28
N SER A 286 -13.06 2.43 19.34
CA SER A 286 -13.16 2.72 17.90
C SER A 286 -14.59 2.79 17.42
N ILE A 287 -15.46 1.88 17.88
CA ILE A 287 -16.90 1.89 17.56
C ILE A 287 -17.57 3.14 18.16
N ASP A 288 -17.23 3.50 19.40
CA ASP A 288 -17.76 4.70 20.06
C ASP A 288 -17.32 5.99 19.33
N LEU A 289 -16.07 6.05 18.87
CA LEU A 289 -15.59 7.16 18.05
C LEU A 289 -16.30 7.20 16.70
N ALA A 290 -16.46 6.04 16.02
CA ALA A 290 -17.11 5.94 14.72
C ALA A 290 -18.58 6.42 14.76
N ALA A 291 -19.28 6.26 15.88
CA ALA A 291 -20.64 6.76 16.06
C ALA A 291 -20.77 8.28 15.90
N GLN A 292 -19.68 9.03 16.06
CA GLN A 292 -19.64 10.48 15.82
C GLN A 292 -19.45 10.82 14.32
N TYR A 293 -19.16 9.81 13.49
CA TYR A 293 -18.93 9.93 12.05
C TYR A 293 -19.88 9.00 11.26
N PRO A 294 -21.19 9.26 11.23
CA PRO A 294 -22.16 8.36 10.63
C PRO A 294 -21.97 8.13 9.12
N ASP A 295 -21.26 9.05 8.45
CA ASP A 295 -20.90 8.92 7.03
C ASP A 295 -19.64 8.04 6.83
N ALA A 296 -18.88 7.72 7.88
CA ALA A 296 -17.75 6.81 7.80
C ALA A 296 -18.23 5.36 7.79
N SER A 297 -17.66 4.55 6.93
CA SER A 297 -17.80 3.11 6.98
C SER A 297 -16.47 2.46 7.29
N TYR A 298 -16.48 1.34 8.03
CA TYR A 298 -15.26 0.71 8.51
C TYR A 298 -15.33 -0.81 8.55
N LEU A 299 -14.14 -1.42 8.45
CA LEU A 299 -13.87 -2.81 8.77
C LEU A 299 -12.64 -2.83 9.70
N ILE A 300 -12.81 -3.33 10.92
CA ILE A 300 -11.75 -3.51 11.91
C ILE A 300 -11.53 -5.01 12.07
N VAL A 301 -10.27 -5.44 12.09
CA VAL A 301 -9.87 -6.83 12.37
C VAL A 301 -9.04 -6.83 13.64
N ASP A 302 -9.49 -7.57 14.65
CA ASP A 302 -8.75 -7.72 15.91
C ASP A 302 -7.65 -8.80 15.81
N LYS A 303 -6.87 -8.95 16.86
CA LYS A 303 -5.76 -9.92 16.94
C LYS A 303 -6.24 -11.38 16.94
N GLU A 304 -7.49 -11.65 17.29
CA GLU A 304 -8.12 -12.96 17.18
C GLU A 304 -8.63 -13.24 15.76
N GLY A 305 -8.61 -12.24 14.87
CA GLY A 305 -9.10 -12.31 13.50
C GLY A 305 -10.62 -12.08 13.40
N THR A 306 -11.26 -11.54 14.43
CA THR A 306 -12.67 -11.15 14.40
C THR A 306 -12.84 -9.88 13.60
N GLU A 307 -13.84 -9.86 12.73
CA GLU A 307 -14.15 -8.74 11.86
C GLU A 307 -15.33 -7.93 12.43
N PHE A 308 -15.12 -6.63 12.67
CA PHE A 308 -16.14 -5.68 13.10
C PHE A 308 -16.43 -4.72 11.95
N ILE A 309 -17.66 -4.75 11.44
CA ILE A 309 -18.04 -4.08 10.20
C ILE A 309 -19.17 -3.12 10.47
N SER A 310 -19.07 -1.88 9.99
CA SER A 310 -20.16 -0.89 10.09
C SER A 310 -21.35 -1.29 9.20
N GLU A 311 -22.58 -0.90 9.59
CA GLU A 311 -23.79 -1.22 8.84
C GLU A 311 -23.79 -0.66 7.40
N ASN A 312 -23.14 0.48 7.20
CA ASN A 312 -23.01 1.17 5.90
C ASN A 312 -21.78 0.75 5.11
N TRP A 313 -21.08 -0.35 5.48
CA TRP A 313 -19.91 -0.83 4.75
C TRP A 313 -20.27 -1.20 3.30
N PRO A 314 -19.59 -0.61 2.28
CA PRO A 314 -20.00 -0.72 0.88
C PRO A 314 -19.57 -2.06 0.25
N VAL A 315 -20.04 -3.18 0.79
CA VAL A 315 -19.72 -4.53 0.28
C VAL A 315 -20.30 -4.71 -1.12
N THR A 316 -19.45 -5.14 -2.07
CA THR A 316 -19.98 -5.83 -3.23
C THR A 316 -20.37 -7.24 -2.81
N SER A 317 -21.63 -7.61 -3.03
CA SER A 317 -22.01 -9.02 -2.97
C SER A 317 -21.00 -9.80 -3.82
N THR A 318 -20.13 -10.59 -3.18
CA THR A 318 -19.38 -11.61 -3.89
C THR A 318 -20.43 -12.46 -4.57
N GLU A 319 -20.54 -12.36 -5.89
CA GLU A 319 -21.13 -13.43 -6.67
C GLU A 319 -20.28 -14.66 -6.32
N LYS A 320 -20.81 -15.49 -5.41
CA LYS A 320 -20.37 -16.88 -5.32
C LYS A 320 -20.62 -17.39 -6.72
N SER A 321 -19.55 -17.48 -7.51
CA SER A 321 -19.58 -18.12 -8.80
C SER A 321 -20.33 -19.41 -8.60
N ALA A 322 -21.50 -19.51 -9.21
CA ALA A 322 -22.30 -20.73 -9.19
C ALA A 322 -21.36 -21.84 -9.66
N ILE A 323 -21.05 -22.77 -8.77
CA ILE A 323 -20.23 -23.92 -9.06
C ILE A 323 -20.95 -24.65 -10.20
N SER A 324 -20.46 -24.46 -11.41
CA SER A 324 -20.86 -25.27 -12.54
C SER A 324 -20.30 -26.66 -12.28
N LEU A 325 -21.18 -27.59 -11.88
CA LEU A 325 -20.85 -29.00 -11.70
C LEU A 325 -20.52 -29.59 -13.08
N VAL A 326 -19.29 -29.36 -13.53
CA VAL A 326 -18.72 -30.15 -14.62
C VAL A 326 -18.27 -31.45 -14.01
N ASN A 327 -18.93 -32.52 -14.40
CA ASN A 327 -18.63 -33.90 -14.04
C ASN A 327 -17.29 -34.30 -14.67
N VAL A 328 -16.17 -33.99 -14.03
CA VAL A 328 -14.84 -34.44 -14.46
C VAL A 328 -14.33 -35.46 -13.46
N LYS A 329 -14.02 -36.66 -13.96
CA LYS A 329 -13.43 -37.80 -13.22
C LYS A 329 -11.98 -37.53 -12.75
N GLU A 330 -11.42 -36.37 -12.97
CA GLU A 330 -10.06 -35.99 -12.55
C GLU A 330 -10.10 -35.30 -11.19
N LYS A 331 -9.16 -35.65 -10.33
CA LYS A 331 -8.99 -34.95 -9.05
C LYS A 331 -8.53 -33.51 -9.35
N SER A 332 -9.30 -32.53 -8.90
CA SER A 332 -8.99 -31.12 -9.04
C SER A 332 -8.42 -30.55 -7.75
N TRP A 333 -7.75 -29.41 -7.83
CA TRP A 333 -7.45 -28.57 -6.68
C TRP A 333 -8.72 -28.26 -5.89
N THR A 334 -8.60 -28.06 -4.60
CA THR A 334 -9.72 -27.77 -3.71
C THR A 334 -9.37 -26.61 -2.78
N ALA A 335 -10.36 -25.95 -2.24
CA ALA A 335 -10.19 -24.87 -1.27
C ALA A 335 -9.27 -25.27 -0.11
N GLY A 336 -8.32 -24.41 0.23
CA GLY A 336 -7.32 -24.63 1.27
C GLY A 336 -6.03 -25.34 0.81
N GLN A 337 -5.93 -25.72 -0.48
CA GLN A 337 -4.66 -26.09 -1.09
C GLN A 337 -4.02 -24.83 -1.72
N THR A 338 -2.73 -24.61 -1.47
CA THR A 338 -2.01 -23.46 -2.01
C THR A 338 -0.60 -23.84 -2.44
N LEU A 339 -0.07 -23.08 -3.39
CA LEU A 339 1.35 -23.06 -3.72
C LEU A 339 1.91 -21.69 -3.36
N ASP A 340 2.76 -21.63 -2.36
CA ASP A 340 3.52 -20.44 -2.02
C ASP A 340 4.74 -20.38 -2.95
N ILE A 341 4.90 -19.24 -3.64
CA ILE A 341 5.99 -18.92 -4.57
C ILE A 341 6.77 -17.79 -3.92
N THR A 342 7.88 -18.10 -3.28
CA THR A 342 8.72 -17.11 -2.60
C THR A 342 9.98 -16.88 -3.41
N PHE A 343 10.37 -15.62 -3.57
CA PHE A 343 11.62 -15.21 -4.20
C PHE A 343 12.18 -13.95 -3.55
N GLU A 344 13.48 -13.79 -3.62
CA GLU A 344 14.20 -12.64 -3.06
C GLU A 344 14.83 -11.83 -4.18
N LEU A 345 14.41 -10.56 -4.31
CA LEU A 345 15.01 -9.61 -5.24
C LEU A 345 16.35 -9.10 -4.70
N ALA A 346 17.36 -9.13 -5.55
CA ALA A 346 18.71 -8.73 -5.22
C ALA A 346 18.81 -7.26 -4.81
N ARG A 347 19.73 -6.97 -3.88
CA ARG A 347 20.13 -5.61 -3.55
C ARG A 347 21.34 -5.21 -4.40
N PHE A 348 21.21 -4.12 -5.14
CA PHE A 348 22.28 -3.56 -5.93
C PHE A 348 22.79 -2.26 -5.30
N GLU A 349 24.10 -2.03 -5.36
CA GLU A 349 24.69 -0.78 -4.90
C GLU A 349 24.51 0.35 -5.93
N GLY A 350 24.46 1.60 -5.43
CA GLY A 350 24.34 2.79 -6.25
C GLY A 350 22.94 3.08 -6.77
N ARG A 351 22.83 3.61 -8.01
CA ARG A 351 21.56 4.01 -8.65
C ARG A 351 20.94 2.89 -9.51
N ALA A 352 21.07 1.65 -9.11
CA ALA A 352 20.47 0.56 -9.87
C ALA A 352 18.95 0.69 -9.90
N ARG A 353 18.36 0.43 -11.09
CA ARG A 353 16.91 0.39 -11.26
C ARG A 353 16.31 -0.85 -10.59
N ARG A 354 15.08 -0.75 -10.13
CA ARG A 354 14.33 -1.91 -9.62
C ARG A 354 13.97 -2.86 -10.76
N PRO A 355 13.99 -4.18 -10.54
CA PRO A 355 13.63 -5.14 -11.58
C PRO A 355 12.12 -5.10 -11.89
N PHE A 356 11.78 -5.32 -13.15
CA PHE A 356 10.47 -5.76 -13.57
C PHE A 356 10.34 -7.23 -13.23
N VAL A 357 9.18 -7.67 -12.79
CA VAL A 357 8.94 -9.07 -12.40
C VAL A 357 7.64 -9.55 -13.01
N ALA A 358 7.63 -10.79 -13.52
CA ALA A 358 6.42 -11.49 -13.89
C ALA A 358 6.39 -12.89 -13.28
N VAL A 359 5.23 -13.29 -12.74
CA VAL A 359 5.02 -14.62 -12.18
C VAL A 359 3.73 -15.20 -12.75
N TRP A 360 3.83 -16.40 -13.37
CA TRP A 360 2.70 -17.08 -13.96
C TRP A 360 2.85 -18.60 -13.94
N ILE A 361 1.76 -19.31 -14.20
CA ILE A 361 1.66 -20.77 -14.25
C ILE A 361 1.25 -21.20 -15.65
N GLU A 362 1.89 -22.24 -16.18
CA GLU A 362 1.50 -22.92 -17.43
C GLU A 362 1.17 -24.39 -17.21
N ASP A 363 0.29 -24.93 -18.02
CA ASP A 363 -0.04 -26.37 -18.06
C ASP A 363 1.05 -27.19 -18.81
N GLU A 364 0.83 -28.50 -18.91
CA GLU A 364 1.73 -29.42 -19.64
C GLU A 364 1.83 -29.13 -21.14
N LYS A 365 0.89 -28.34 -21.69
CA LYS A 365 0.86 -27.94 -23.10
C LYS A 365 1.46 -26.54 -23.30
N HIS A 366 2.12 -26.01 -22.27
CA HIS A 366 2.69 -24.66 -22.26
C HIS A 366 1.66 -23.54 -22.49
N LYS A 367 0.41 -23.75 -22.09
CA LYS A 367 -0.60 -22.69 -22.10
C LYS A 367 -0.63 -21.99 -20.74
N PRO A 368 -0.65 -20.65 -20.72
CA PRO A 368 -0.86 -19.90 -19.49
C PRO A 368 -2.18 -20.28 -18.83
N VAL A 369 -2.13 -20.69 -17.57
CA VAL A 369 -3.26 -21.08 -16.74
C VAL A 369 -3.63 -19.98 -15.78
N LYS A 370 -2.62 -19.42 -15.11
CA LYS A 370 -2.79 -18.36 -14.12
C LYS A 370 -1.68 -17.33 -14.25
N ARG A 371 -2.05 -16.08 -14.34
CA ARG A 371 -1.17 -14.93 -14.20
C ARG A 371 -1.28 -14.42 -12.76
N ILE A 372 -0.16 -14.41 -12.05
CA ILE A 372 -0.15 -14.16 -10.61
C ILE A 372 0.23 -12.71 -10.32
N ALA A 373 1.31 -12.22 -10.95
CA ALA A 373 1.77 -10.84 -10.78
C ALA A 373 2.58 -10.36 -11.98
N VAL A 374 2.49 -9.07 -12.28
CA VAL A 374 3.38 -8.37 -13.22
C VAL A 374 3.72 -7.01 -12.63
N TRP A 375 4.97 -6.82 -12.21
CA TRP A 375 5.45 -5.58 -11.61
C TRP A 375 6.32 -4.81 -12.60
N TYR A 376 5.93 -3.59 -12.93
CA TYR A 376 6.69 -2.73 -13.84
C TYR A 376 6.45 -1.25 -13.51
N ASN A 377 7.31 -0.36 -14.01
CA ASN A 377 7.17 1.08 -13.84
C ASN A 377 6.69 1.78 -15.12
N LYS A 378 7.06 1.27 -16.30
CA LYS A 378 6.66 1.84 -17.60
C LYS A 378 6.34 0.72 -18.59
N PRO A 379 5.18 0.78 -19.28
CA PRO A 379 4.75 -0.26 -20.25
C PRO A 379 5.77 -0.55 -21.36
N ARG A 380 6.58 0.44 -21.75
CA ARG A 380 7.62 0.28 -22.77
C ARG A 380 8.69 -0.76 -22.42
N TRP A 381 8.86 -1.10 -21.13
CA TRP A 381 9.84 -2.06 -20.64
C TRP A 381 9.28 -3.49 -20.48
N LEU A 382 7.97 -3.67 -20.65
CA LEU A 382 7.35 -5.00 -20.62
C LEU A 382 7.96 -6.00 -21.60
N PRO A 383 8.46 -5.61 -22.80
CA PRO A 383 9.19 -6.52 -23.69
C PRO A 383 10.49 -7.07 -23.12
N ASP A 384 11.07 -6.47 -22.07
CA ASP A 384 12.26 -6.97 -21.39
C ASP A 384 11.95 -8.25 -20.57
N LEU A 385 10.70 -8.43 -20.14
CA LEU A 385 10.16 -9.68 -19.62
C LEU A 385 9.82 -10.61 -20.81
N ARG A 386 10.85 -11.19 -21.41
CA ARG A 386 10.79 -11.82 -22.73
C ARG A 386 9.85 -13.01 -22.80
N SER A 387 9.90 -13.88 -21.79
CA SER A 387 9.09 -15.10 -21.74
C SER A 387 7.64 -14.78 -21.44
N TRP A 388 7.38 -13.89 -20.48
CA TRP A 388 6.04 -13.43 -20.17
C TRP A 388 5.41 -12.67 -21.35
N PHE A 389 6.19 -11.81 -22.01
CA PHE A 389 5.71 -11.03 -23.15
C PHE A 389 5.36 -11.92 -24.36
N ALA A 390 6.07 -13.04 -24.54
CA ALA A 390 5.73 -14.04 -25.53
C ALA A 390 4.42 -14.78 -25.16
N ALA A 391 4.31 -15.22 -23.89
CA ALA A 391 3.10 -15.91 -23.40
C ALA A 391 1.85 -15.02 -23.44
N LYS A 392 1.97 -13.70 -23.23
CA LYS A 392 0.88 -12.73 -23.32
C LYS A 392 0.21 -12.69 -24.69
N ARG A 393 0.95 -12.94 -25.78
CA ARG A 393 0.41 -12.84 -27.16
C ARG A 393 -0.62 -13.91 -27.49
N GLU A 394 -0.68 -14.98 -26.71
CA GLU A 394 -1.55 -16.14 -27.01
C GLU A 394 -2.97 -15.99 -26.45
N VAL A 395 -3.23 -15.03 -25.55
CA VAL A 395 -4.56 -14.86 -24.91
C VAL A 395 -4.82 -13.37 -24.63
N GLU A 396 -6.00 -12.86 -25.00
CA GLU A 396 -6.49 -11.54 -24.56
C GLU A 396 -6.52 -11.49 -23.02
N PHE A 397 -5.94 -10.44 -22.44
CA PHE A 397 -5.69 -10.34 -21.02
C PHE A 397 -6.02 -8.94 -20.49
N ASP A 398 -6.87 -8.88 -19.48
CA ASP A 398 -7.02 -7.67 -18.65
C ASP A 398 -5.81 -7.55 -17.70
N ALA A 399 -4.83 -6.74 -18.11
CA ALA A 399 -3.60 -6.54 -17.35
C ALA A 399 -3.86 -5.85 -16.00
N ALA A 400 -4.96 -5.11 -15.87
CA ALA A 400 -5.19 -4.24 -14.72
C ALA A 400 -5.34 -4.99 -13.38
N SER A 401 -5.74 -6.27 -13.42
CA SER A 401 -6.01 -7.06 -12.22
C SER A 401 -4.78 -7.66 -11.53
N VAL A 402 -3.62 -7.72 -12.22
CA VAL A 402 -2.38 -8.36 -11.71
C VAL A 402 -1.14 -7.48 -11.87
N THR A 403 -1.30 -6.24 -12.36
CA THR A 403 -0.19 -5.31 -12.53
C THR A 403 0.02 -4.45 -11.29
N GLY A 404 1.27 -4.06 -11.05
CA GLY A 404 1.64 -3.16 -9.95
C GLY A 404 3.02 -2.57 -10.19
N ALA A 405 3.39 -1.59 -9.37
CA ALA A 405 4.70 -0.97 -9.41
C ALA A 405 5.82 -1.98 -9.09
N THR A 406 7.03 -1.74 -9.60
CA THR A 406 8.21 -2.54 -9.25
C THR A 406 8.48 -2.53 -7.75
N ARG A 407 9.11 -3.58 -7.26
CA ARG A 407 9.45 -3.76 -5.84
C ARG A 407 10.94 -3.51 -5.60
N GLY A 408 11.31 -3.09 -4.38
CA GLY A 408 12.69 -2.97 -3.95
C GLY A 408 13.36 -4.33 -3.72
N ALA A 409 14.63 -4.32 -3.28
CA ALA A 409 15.30 -5.51 -2.80
C ALA A 409 14.59 -6.06 -1.55
N GLY A 410 14.43 -7.38 -1.48
CA GLY A 410 13.75 -8.05 -0.36
C GLY A 410 13.07 -9.33 -0.80
N GLN A 411 12.49 -10.02 0.17
CA GLN A 411 11.77 -11.27 -0.05
C GLN A 411 10.28 -10.98 -0.27
N TYR A 412 9.70 -11.70 -1.26
CA TYR A 412 8.29 -11.60 -1.63
C TYR A 412 7.70 -12.98 -1.77
N THR A 413 6.47 -13.15 -1.31
CA THR A 413 5.72 -14.38 -1.46
C THR A 413 4.43 -14.10 -2.22
N LEU A 414 4.20 -14.88 -3.28
CA LEU A 414 2.96 -14.91 -4.05
C LEU A 414 2.31 -16.29 -3.87
N VAL A 415 0.99 -16.34 -3.88
CA VAL A 415 0.23 -17.57 -3.66
C VAL A 415 -0.58 -17.93 -4.89
N TRP A 416 -0.53 -19.21 -5.31
CA TRP A 416 -1.48 -19.77 -6.25
C TRP A 416 -2.44 -20.72 -5.52
N ASP A 417 -3.72 -20.42 -5.60
CA ASP A 417 -4.81 -21.19 -4.98
C ASP A 417 -5.33 -22.35 -5.83
N GLY A 418 -4.63 -22.66 -6.94
CA GLY A 418 -5.03 -23.72 -7.87
C GLY A 418 -6.18 -23.35 -8.80
N LYS A 419 -6.52 -22.06 -8.90
CA LYS A 419 -7.51 -21.56 -9.87
C LYS A 419 -6.83 -20.99 -11.11
N ASN A 420 -7.53 -21.08 -12.25
CA ASN A 420 -7.15 -20.41 -13.49
C ASN A 420 -7.50 -18.91 -13.44
N ASP A 421 -7.24 -18.18 -14.53
CA ASP A 421 -7.59 -16.75 -14.65
C ASP A 421 -9.12 -16.49 -14.61
N ALA A 422 -9.94 -17.50 -14.92
CA ALA A 422 -11.39 -17.42 -14.81
C ALA A 422 -11.93 -17.73 -13.40
N GLY A 423 -11.04 -18.02 -12.42
CA GLY A 423 -11.43 -18.35 -11.05
C GLY A 423 -11.88 -19.81 -10.82
N GLU A 424 -11.65 -20.70 -11.77
CA GLU A 424 -12.04 -22.11 -11.72
C GLU A 424 -10.86 -22.98 -11.25
N TYR A 425 -11.12 -23.94 -10.36
CA TYR A 425 -10.10 -24.89 -9.93
C TYR A 425 -9.63 -25.79 -11.09
N VAL A 426 -8.31 -25.87 -11.25
CA VAL A 426 -7.71 -26.70 -12.30
C VAL A 426 -7.54 -28.15 -11.84
N PRO A 427 -7.44 -29.13 -12.75
CA PRO A 427 -7.10 -30.51 -12.41
C PRO A 427 -5.79 -30.62 -11.66
N LEU A 428 -5.65 -31.62 -10.76
CA LEU A 428 -4.34 -32.00 -10.26
C LEU A 428 -3.51 -32.57 -11.41
N GLY A 429 -2.24 -32.18 -11.49
CA GLY A 429 -1.40 -32.54 -12.62
C GLY A 429 -0.03 -31.91 -12.54
N LYS A 430 0.62 -31.79 -13.67
CA LYS A 430 1.89 -31.09 -13.79
C LYS A 430 1.67 -29.67 -14.30
N TYR A 431 2.31 -28.74 -13.63
CA TYR A 431 2.30 -27.33 -13.99
C TYR A 431 3.70 -26.76 -13.89
N THR A 432 4.01 -25.79 -14.69
CA THR A 432 5.28 -25.09 -14.67
C THR A 432 5.08 -23.71 -14.08
N VAL A 433 5.82 -23.41 -13.01
CA VAL A 433 5.92 -22.08 -12.40
C VAL A 433 7.01 -21.31 -13.10
N PHE A 434 6.72 -20.11 -13.51
CA PHE A 434 7.68 -19.16 -14.07
C PHE A 434 7.79 -17.96 -13.15
N ILE A 435 9.04 -17.57 -12.87
CA ILE A 435 9.40 -16.33 -12.17
C ILE A 435 10.44 -15.65 -13.05
N GLU A 436 10.08 -14.53 -13.63
CA GLU A 436 10.93 -13.78 -14.56
C GLU A 436 11.25 -12.41 -13.97
N ALA A 437 12.51 -12.00 -14.01
CA ALA A 437 12.95 -10.68 -13.61
C ALA A 437 13.87 -10.08 -14.66
N ALA A 438 13.71 -8.79 -14.95
CA ALA A 438 14.57 -8.04 -15.86
C ALA A 438 14.70 -6.60 -15.35
N ARG A 439 15.83 -5.96 -15.61
CA ARG A 439 16.13 -4.60 -15.16
C ARG A 439 16.43 -3.69 -16.35
N GLU A 440 15.93 -2.45 -16.30
CA GLU A 440 16.32 -1.41 -17.26
C GLU A 440 17.83 -1.27 -17.32
N HIS A 441 18.44 -1.53 -18.46
CA HIS A 441 19.89 -1.56 -18.66
C HIS A 441 20.65 -2.52 -17.73
N GLY A 442 19.99 -3.55 -17.22
CA GLY A 442 20.54 -4.56 -16.33
C GLY A 442 20.47 -5.96 -16.91
N THR A 443 20.50 -6.93 -16.02
CA THR A 443 20.46 -8.35 -16.35
C THR A 443 19.02 -8.86 -16.49
N TYR A 444 18.92 -10.09 -16.94
CA TYR A 444 17.70 -10.84 -17.14
C TYR A 444 17.83 -12.21 -16.48
N GLN A 445 16.83 -12.61 -15.74
CA GLN A 445 16.77 -13.92 -15.10
C GLN A 445 15.39 -14.54 -15.27
N LEU A 446 15.36 -15.84 -15.58
CA LEU A 446 14.16 -16.65 -15.67
C LEU A 446 14.35 -17.90 -14.82
N ILE A 447 13.49 -18.09 -13.85
CA ILE A 447 13.32 -19.34 -13.11
C ILE A 447 12.10 -20.05 -13.71
N LYS A 448 12.31 -21.30 -14.14
CA LYS A 448 11.28 -22.17 -14.72
C LYS A 448 11.31 -23.49 -14.01
N GLN A 449 10.22 -23.84 -13.29
CA GLN A 449 10.18 -25.05 -12.50
C GLN A 449 8.89 -25.84 -12.72
N GLU A 450 9.01 -27.04 -13.24
CA GLU A 450 7.89 -28.01 -13.29
C GLU A 450 7.65 -28.60 -11.89
N MET A 451 6.38 -28.62 -11.47
CA MET A 451 5.92 -29.32 -10.27
C MET A 451 4.73 -30.22 -10.59
N LYS A 452 4.69 -31.38 -9.93
CA LYS A 452 3.53 -32.28 -10.00
C LYS A 452 2.70 -32.11 -8.74
N PHE A 453 1.45 -31.70 -8.90
CA PHE A 453 0.46 -31.56 -7.83
C PHE A 453 -0.41 -32.81 -7.79
N ASP A 454 -0.28 -33.60 -6.71
CA ASP A 454 -0.95 -34.89 -6.53
C ASP A 454 -1.70 -34.96 -5.18
N GLY A 455 -1.91 -33.80 -4.54
CA GLY A 455 -2.58 -33.70 -3.24
C GLY A 455 -1.65 -34.01 -2.06
N LYS A 456 -0.32 -34.09 -2.26
CA LYS A 456 0.66 -34.29 -1.19
C LYS A 456 1.54 -33.05 -1.07
N ALA A 457 1.73 -32.55 0.14
CA ALA A 457 2.59 -31.41 0.41
C ALA A 457 4.01 -31.63 -0.13
N LYS A 458 4.60 -30.60 -0.73
CA LYS A 458 5.93 -30.61 -1.35
C LYS A 458 6.59 -29.25 -1.18
N SER A 459 7.90 -29.27 -1.04
CA SER A 459 8.70 -28.05 -1.09
C SER A 459 9.88 -28.23 -2.03
N GLN A 460 10.31 -27.14 -2.65
CA GLN A 460 11.45 -27.12 -3.55
C GLN A 460 12.17 -25.78 -3.43
N THR A 461 13.46 -25.84 -3.14
CA THR A 461 14.36 -24.68 -3.22
C THR A 461 14.91 -24.57 -4.63
N LEU A 462 14.93 -23.37 -5.18
CA LEU A 462 15.37 -23.09 -6.53
C LEU A 462 16.68 -22.30 -6.51
N ALA A 463 17.49 -22.49 -7.55
CA ALA A 463 18.75 -21.80 -7.66
C ALA A 463 18.52 -20.28 -7.85
N GLY A 464 19.22 -19.49 -7.06
CA GLY A 464 19.28 -18.05 -7.24
C GLY A 464 20.14 -17.64 -8.43
N GLY A 465 20.14 -16.34 -8.72
CA GLY A 465 20.92 -15.71 -9.77
C GLY A 465 21.16 -14.22 -9.46
N GLU A 466 21.32 -13.42 -10.49
CA GLU A 466 21.75 -12.03 -10.34
C GLU A 466 20.57 -11.10 -9.95
N GLU A 467 19.39 -11.29 -10.52
CA GLU A 467 18.21 -10.47 -10.22
C GLU A 467 17.43 -11.01 -9.01
N MET A 468 17.41 -12.33 -8.84
CA MET A 468 16.76 -13.03 -7.74
C MET A 468 17.77 -13.93 -7.04
N THR A 469 18.13 -13.59 -5.81
CA THR A 469 19.18 -14.29 -5.03
C THR A 469 18.73 -15.64 -4.50
N ALA A 470 17.44 -15.81 -4.26
CA ALA A 470 16.83 -17.05 -3.78
C ALA A 470 15.40 -17.19 -4.31
N ALA A 471 14.94 -18.43 -4.46
CA ALA A 471 13.53 -18.72 -4.68
C ALA A 471 13.15 -20.09 -4.10
N SER A 472 11.89 -20.27 -3.77
CA SER A 472 11.35 -21.53 -3.27
C SER A 472 9.86 -21.67 -3.62
N LEU A 473 9.42 -22.92 -3.75
CA LEU A 473 8.03 -23.30 -3.99
C LEU A 473 7.57 -24.23 -2.87
N VAL A 474 6.47 -23.90 -2.21
CA VAL A 474 5.91 -24.72 -1.12
C VAL A 474 4.45 -25.01 -1.41
N TYR A 475 4.15 -26.24 -1.83
CA TYR A 475 2.78 -26.72 -2.01
C TYR A 475 2.24 -27.24 -0.68
N LYS A 476 1.19 -26.60 -0.20
CA LYS A 476 0.44 -26.99 0.99
C LYS A 476 -0.77 -27.80 0.54
N ALA A 477 -0.73 -29.11 0.80
CA ALA A 477 -1.89 -29.97 0.68
C ALA A 477 -2.73 -29.84 1.95
N LYS A 478 -4.04 -29.97 1.81
CA LYS A 478 -4.96 -29.91 2.94
C LYS A 478 -4.79 -31.12 3.86
#